data_488a0b385daafe3a6a0b27e81cfdc69c
#
_entry.id   488a0b385daafe3a6a0b27e81cfdc69c
#
_cell.length_a   1.000
_cell.length_b   1.000
_cell.length_c   1.000
_cell.angle_alpha   90.00
_cell.angle_beta   90.00
_cell.angle_gamma   90.00
#
_symmetry.space_group_name_H-M   'P 1'
#
loop_
_entity.id
_entity.type
_entity.pdbx_description
1 polymer ?
#
loop_
_entity_poly.entity_id
_entity_poly.type
_entity_poly.pdbx_seq_one_letter_code
_entity_poly.pdbx_strand_id
1 'polypeptide(L)'
;MFQARGSMSRRGILAGGAAMAGTLAMPHVAKAQVPRLRYATGGGLGANEIVTIHLMDWMKDNVLKRHGKDYVLDVTYTRGTPEAASLLAAGQADFATLSLPAFATAIAKNAVPGGMKIVADNFQDAREGYASQVFYVLDDSSIKTIPDLKGKTIAVNAFGTAVDLLLRVALKKNGLDPRRDVRIVEISFPSIGAAIREKRVDCGVLPLPFGATERAKGGLRAVFQGKDALPPYAVIFQVATENFLKAQPAVAKAWLADYVAGLQWLYALENRKKAVELAATLSKSPPEVVDSYFLTKNDYFRDPNACLGAEQVQPPLDAMVAEGLLSARIDAKPYVDMSFLPRPCSA
;
A
#
# COMPACT_ATOMS: atom_id res chain seq x y z
N MET A 1 -77.94 12.57 24.13
CA MET A 1 -79.26 11.89 24.02
C MET A 1 -79.02 10.46 23.58
N PHE A 2 -79.40 9.48 24.45
CA PHE A 2 -79.68 8.07 24.27
C PHE A 2 -78.63 7.23 23.57
N GLN A 3 -77.83 6.39 24.23
CA GLN A 3 -78.04 5.06 24.84
C GLN A 3 -78.82 4.07 23.96
N ALA A 4 -78.19 2.96 23.62
CA ALA A 4 -78.73 1.61 23.82
C ALA A 4 -77.63 0.53 23.82
N ARG A 5 -77.58 -0.18 24.93
CA ARG A 5 -76.85 -1.42 25.18
C ARG A 5 -77.61 -2.59 24.55
N GLY A 6 -76.97 -3.60 24.06
CA GLY A 6 -77.56 -4.86 23.62
C GLY A 6 -76.55 -6.02 23.83
N SER A 7 -76.86 -6.81 24.76
CA SER A 7 -76.32 -7.85 25.55
C SER A 7 -76.04 -9.19 24.78
N MET A 8 -75.16 -9.95 25.35
CA MET A 8 -74.68 -11.32 25.13
C MET A 8 -75.73 -12.37 24.71
N SER A 9 -75.26 -13.29 23.88
CA SER A 9 -75.76 -14.69 23.96
C SER A 9 -74.58 -15.67 23.71
N ARG A 10 -74.32 -16.48 24.75
CA ARG A 10 -73.47 -17.69 24.70
C ARG A 10 -74.32 -18.83 24.12
N ARG A 11 -73.78 -19.56 23.17
CA ARG A 11 -73.87 -21.03 22.96
C ARG A 11 -73.77 -21.39 21.48
N GLY A 12 -72.73 -22.18 21.17
CA GLY A 12 -72.58 -22.83 19.87
C GLY A 12 -71.19 -23.50 19.80
N ILE A 13 -71.01 -24.54 20.65
CA ILE A 13 -69.94 -25.49 20.49
C ILE A 13 -70.36 -26.46 19.39
N LEU A 14 -69.49 -26.69 18.40
CA LEU A 14 -69.10 -28.04 17.96
C LEU A 14 -68.34 -28.03 16.63
N ALA A 15 -67.16 -28.65 16.68
CA ALA A 15 -66.53 -29.51 15.70
C ALA A 15 -66.21 -28.95 14.29
N GLY A 16 -64.93 -28.70 14.06
CA GLY A 16 -64.35 -28.56 12.72
C GLY A 16 -62.86 -28.87 12.81
N GLY A 17 -62.46 -30.03 12.31
CA GLY A 17 -61.17 -30.67 12.47
C GLY A 17 -59.96 -29.81 12.16
N ALA A 18 -59.00 -29.89 13.01
CA ALA A 18 -57.66 -29.32 12.82
C ALA A 18 -56.90 -30.15 11.76
N ALA A 19 -56.84 -29.66 10.56
CA ALA A 19 -55.84 -30.07 9.59
C ALA A 19 -54.56 -29.29 9.97
N MET A 20 -53.67 -29.90 10.77
CA MET A 20 -52.29 -29.45 10.93
C MET A 20 -51.57 -29.67 9.59
N ALA A 21 -51.56 -28.66 8.75
CA ALA A 21 -50.60 -28.57 7.69
C ALA A 21 -49.24 -28.24 8.35
N GLY A 22 -48.45 -29.28 8.64
CA GLY A 22 -47.05 -29.16 9.02
C GLY A 22 -46.30 -28.48 7.87
N THR A 23 -46.11 -27.18 7.96
CA THR A 23 -45.11 -26.49 7.14
C THR A 23 -43.76 -27.01 7.61
N LEU A 24 -43.21 -27.97 6.86
CA LEU A 24 -41.79 -28.30 6.92
C LEU A 24 -41.05 -27.02 6.62
N ALA A 25 -40.62 -26.30 7.66
CA ALA A 25 -39.67 -25.23 7.56
C ALA A 25 -38.38 -25.84 6.99
N MET A 26 -38.22 -25.79 5.65
CA MET A 26 -36.91 -26.05 5.06
C MET A 26 -35.92 -25.11 5.71
N PRO A 27 -34.81 -25.60 6.28
CA PRO A 27 -33.80 -24.73 6.79
C PRO A 27 -33.34 -23.87 5.64
N HIS A 28 -33.63 -22.57 5.71
CA HIS A 28 -32.97 -21.58 4.86
C HIS A 28 -31.50 -21.70 5.20
N VAL A 29 -30.73 -22.37 4.34
CA VAL A 29 -29.28 -22.30 4.37
C VAL A 29 -28.97 -20.85 3.97
N ALA A 30 -28.84 -19.98 4.97
CA ALA A 30 -28.32 -18.64 4.75
C ALA A 30 -26.96 -18.84 4.07
N LYS A 31 -26.84 -18.45 2.79
CA LYS A 31 -25.54 -18.42 2.13
C LYS A 31 -24.65 -17.57 3.01
N ALA A 32 -23.60 -18.19 3.58
CA ALA A 32 -22.63 -17.45 4.37
C ALA A 32 -22.13 -16.26 3.54
N GLN A 33 -22.29 -15.06 4.06
CA GLN A 33 -21.84 -13.87 3.38
C GLN A 33 -20.32 -13.95 3.22
N VAL A 34 -19.82 -13.75 2.00
CA VAL A 34 -18.37 -13.76 1.74
C VAL A 34 -17.70 -12.71 2.64
N PRO A 35 -16.66 -13.09 3.40
CA PRO A 35 -16.01 -12.19 4.34
C PRO A 35 -15.45 -10.95 3.63
N ARG A 36 -15.60 -9.77 4.24
CA ARG A 36 -14.99 -8.54 3.77
C ARG A 36 -13.61 -8.36 4.37
N LEU A 37 -12.65 -7.99 3.52
CA LEU A 37 -11.31 -7.56 3.91
C LEU A 37 -11.21 -6.06 3.62
N ARG A 38 -11.16 -5.24 4.67
CA ARG A 38 -11.02 -3.78 4.57
C ARG A 38 -9.56 -3.45 4.32
N TYR A 39 -9.27 -2.94 3.14
CA TYR A 39 -7.91 -2.70 2.65
C TYR A 39 -7.64 -1.22 2.42
N ALA A 40 -6.61 -0.65 3.05
CA ALA A 40 -6.17 0.72 2.80
C ALA A 40 -4.91 0.75 1.93
N THR A 41 -4.94 1.45 0.78
CA THR A 41 -3.74 1.62 -0.05
C THR A 41 -2.95 2.84 0.41
N GLY A 42 -1.62 2.71 0.50
CA GLY A 42 -0.76 3.78 1.00
C GLY A 42 -0.43 4.89 0.00
N GLY A 43 -0.77 4.77 -1.26
CA GLY A 43 -0.33 5.69 -2.30
C GLY A 43 -1.39 6.14 -3.30
N GLY A 44 -2.65 5.75 -3.12
CA GLY A 44 -3.73 6.06 -4.05
C GLY A 44 -3.64 5.29 -5.38
N LEU A 45 -4.59 5.57 -6.28
CA LEU A 45 -4.59 5.03 -7.64
C LEU A 45 -3.44 5.63 -8.46
N GLY A 46 -2.73 4.80 -9.21
CA GLY A 46 -1.63 5.23 -10.07
C GLY A 46 -0.29 5.40 -9.35
N ALA A 47 -0.23 5.05 -8.08
CA ALA A 47 1.03 4.97 -7.35
C ALA A 47 1.89 3.79 -7.85
N ASN A 48 3.17 3.79 -7.46
CA ASN A 48 4.14 2.75 -7.78
C ASN A 48 3.90 1.42 -7.02
N GLU A 49 2.81 1.31 -6.28
CA GLU A 49 2.45 0.12 -5.53
C GLU A 49 1.79 -0.92 -6.45
N ILE A 50 2.46 -2.04 -6.64
CA ILE A 50 1.96 -3.11 -7.53
C ILE A 50 0.63 -3.70 -7.06
N VAL A 51 0.33 -3.62 -5.77
CA VAL A 51 -0.95 -4.05 -5.20
C VAL A 51 -2.13 -3.33 -5.86
N THR A 52 -1.95 -2.07 -6.29
CA THR A 52 -3.02 -1.30 -6.94
C THR A 52 -3.49 -1.93 -8.25
N ILE A 53 -2.61 -2.67 -8.96
CA ILE A 53 -2.99 -3.45 -10.14
C ILE A 53 -3.91 -4.60 -9.74
N HIS A 54 -3.62 -5.29 -8.63
CA HIS A 54 -4.48 -6.37 -8.11
C HIS A 54 -5.89 -5.88 -7.74
N LEU A 55 -6.02 -4.59 -7.40
CA LEU A 55 -7.31 -3.99 -7.04
C LEU A 55 -8.17 -3.63 -8.26
N MET A 56 -7.64 -3.71 -9.48
CA MET A 56 -8.41 -3.48 -10.72
C MET A 56 -9.42 -4.61 -10.92
N ASP A 57 -10.61 -4.27 -11.41
CA ASP A 57 -11.68 -5.26 -11.63
C ASP A 57 -11.24 -6.36 -12.60
N TRP A 58 -10.49 -6.02 -13.64
CA TRP A 58 -9.96 -7.02 -14.56
C TRP A 58 -9.13 -8.10 -13.83
N MET A 59 -8.27 -7.73 -12.88
CA MET A 59 -7.48 -8.69 -12.10
C MET A 59 -8.38 -9.53 -11.20
N LYS A 60 -9.35 -8.90 -10.52
CA LYS A 60 -10.33 -9.60 -9.66
C LYS A 60 -11.11 -10.65 -10.43
N ASP A 61 -11.52 -10.34 -11.67
CA ASP A 61 -12.35 -11.22 -12.49
C ASP A 61 -11.54 -12.34 -13.17
N ASN A 62 -10.27 -12.09 -13.51
CA ASN A 62 -9.50 -13.01 -14.36
C ASN A 62 -8.36 -13.74 -13.60
N VAL A 63 -7.78 -13.16 -12.56
CA VAL A 63 -6.58 -13.67 -11.92
C VAL A 63 -6.81 -14.07 -10.46
N LEU A 64 -7.51 -13.25 -9.67
CA LEU A 64 -7.73 -13.47 -8.24
C LEU A 64 -8.84 -14.51 -8.00
N LYS A 65 -8.48 -15.79 -8.06
CA LYS A 65 -9.45 -16.92 -8.09
C LYS A 65 -10.28 -17.10 -6.82
N ARG A 66 -9.84 -16.52 -5.69
CA ARG A 66 -10.48 -16.58 -4.37
C ARG A 66 -11.37 -15.36 -4.10
N HIS A 67 -11.12 -14.24 -4.82
CA HIS A 67 -11.95 -13.04 -4.73
C HIS A 67 -13.41 -13.38 -5.11
N GLY A 68 -14.37 -12.86 -4.33
CA GLY A 68 -15.80 -13.16 -4.50
C GLY A 68 -16.24 -14.53 -3.97
N LYS A 69 -15.33 -15.38 -3.49
CA LYS A 69 -15.59 -16.71 -2.89
C LYS A 69 -15.15 -16.79 -1.44
N ASP A 70 -13.85 -16.59 -1.20
CA ASP A 70 -13.23 -16.71 0.12
C ASP A 70 -13.12 -15.35 0.81
N TYR A 71 -13.10 -14.26 0.04
CA TYR A 71 -13.09 -12.88 0.50
C TYR A 71 -13.60 -11.92 -0.57
N VAL A 72 -13.98 -10.70 -0.16
CA VAL A 72 -14.17 -9.53 -1.02
C VAL A 72 -13.36 -8.37 -0.48
N LEU A 73 -12.73 -7.61 -1.38
CA LEU A 73 -11.98 -6.42 -1.01
C LEU A 73 -12.90 -5.21 -0.86
N ASP A 74 -12.77 -4.52 0.27
CA ASP A 74 -13.37 -3.21 0.55
C ASP A 74 -12.22 -2.20 0.65
N VAL A 75 -11.99 -1.44 -0.43
CA VAL A 75 -10.75 -0.69 -0.63
C VAL A 75 -10.94 0.79 -0.33
N THR A 76 -10.10 1.34 0.53
CA THR A 76 -9.95 2.77 0.76
C THR A 76 -8.63 3.27 0.17
N TYR A 77 -8.71 4.22 -0.76
CA TYR A 77 -7.54 4.87 -1.36
C TYR A 77 -7.14 6.08 -0.52
N THR A 78 -5.91 6.11 -0.05
CA THR A 78 -5.36 7.19 0.77
C THR A 78 -4.36 8.05 -0.01
N ARG A 79 -4.05 9.23 0.51
CA ARG A 79 -3.05 10.15 -0.08
C ARG A 79 -1.62 9.72 0.21
N GLY A 80 -1.42 8.87 1.22
CA GLY A 80 -0.10 8.40 1.63
C GLY A 80 -0.19 7.39 2.77
N THR A 81 0.89 6.67 2.98
CA THR A 81 0.97 5.61 4.00
C THR A 81 0.71 6.07 5.44
N PRO A 82 0.97 7.32 5.87
CA PRO A 82 0.55 7.78 7.20
C PRO A 82 -0.97 7.81 7.38
N GLU A 83 -1.73 8.15 6.33
CA GLU A 83 -3.21 8.11 6.38
C GLU A 83 -3.71 6.66 6.44
N ALA A 84 -3.10 5.74 5.68
CA ALA A 84 -3.41 4.32 5.75
C ALA A 84 -3.12 3.73 7.16
N ALA A 85 -2.03 4.13 7.80
CA ALA A 85 -1.75 3.76 9.19
C ALA A 85 -2.80 4.29 10.17
N SER A 86 -3.34 5.50 9.93
CA SER A 86 -4.42 6.05 10.74
C SER A 86 -5.73 5.27 10.61
N LEU A 87 -6.03 4.73 9.42
CA LEU A 87 -7.20 3.85 9.23
C LEU A 87 -7.06 2.51 9.97
N LEU A 88 -5.85 1.93 10.02
CA LEU A 88 -5.57 0.75 10.85
C LEU A 88 -5.75 1.08 12.34
N ALA A 89 -5.20 2.21 12.80
CA ALA A 89 -5.32 2.65 14.18
C ALA A 89 -6.78 2.90 14.61
N ALA A 90 -7.61 3.42 13.70
CA ALA A 90 -9.03 3.66 13.92
C ALA A 90 -9.90 2.39 13.79
N GLY A 91 -9.31 1.21 13.47
CA GLY A 91 -10.06 -0.01 13.21
C GLY A 91 -10.94 0.05 11.95
N GLN A 92 -10.63 0.96 11.02
CA GLN A 92 -11.34 1.13 9.76
C GLN A 92 -10.73 0.33 8.61
N ALA A 93 -9.52 -0.20 8.79
CA ALA A 93 -8.86 -1.13 7.88
C ALA A 93 -8.32 -2.34 8.66
N ASP A 94 -8.26 -3.49 7.97
CA ASP A 94 -7.70 -4.75 8.47
C ASP A 94 -6.29 -4.98 7.89
N PHE A 95 -6.13 -4.61 6.63
CA PHE A 95 -4.90 -4.61 5.86
C PHE A 95 -4.58 -3.22 5.34
N ALA A 96 -3.30 -2.93 5.17
CA ALA A 96 -2.85 -1.74 4.46
C ALA A 96 -1.49 -1.95 3.79
N THR A 97 -1.18 -1.14 2.76
CA THR A 97 0.19 -0.89 2.37
C THR A 97 0.77 0.24 3.21
N LEU A 98 1.89 -0.02 3.85
CA LEU A 98 2.62 1.01 4.61
C LEU A 98 4.05 1.15 4.12
N SER A 99 4.55 2.39 4.15
CA SER A 99 5.97 2.64 4.13
C SER A 99 6.57 2.32 5.50
N LEU A 100 7.85 2.00 5.51
CA LEU A 100 8.54 1.70 6.76
C LEU A 100 8.45 2.84 7.78
N PRO A 101 8.60 4.14 7.45
CA PRO A 101 8.45 5.20 8.45
C PRO A 101 7.03 5.32 9.03
N ALA A 102 6.00 5.12 8.21
CA ALA A 102 4.62 5.12 8.71
C ALA A 102 4.37 3.94 9.65
N PHE A 103 4.87 2.75 9.29
CA PHE A 103 4.84 1.56 10.13
C PHE A 103 5.58 1.79 11.47
N ALA A 104 6.83 2.23 11.41
CA ALA A 104 7.67 2.46 12.59
C ALA A 104 7.05 3.50 13.55
N THR A 105 6.49 4.58 12.99
CA THR A 105 5.80 5.61 13.77
C THR A 105 4.55 5.05 14.46
N ALA A 106 3.77 4.21 13.78
CA ALA A 106 2.59 3.59 14.37
C ALA A 106 2.98 2.59 15.49
N ILE A 107 4.05 1.81 15.31
CA ILE A 107 4.61 0.93 16.36
C ILE A 107 5.09 1.74 17.56
N ALA A 108 5.92 2.76 17.34
CA ALA A 108 6.49 3.59 18.42
C ALA A 108 5.40 4.27 19.26
N LYS A 109 4.26 4.60 18.67
CA LYS A 109 3.10 5.20 19.33
C LYS A 109 2.11 4.18 19.88
N ASN A 110 2.34 2.87 19.69
CA ASN A 110 1.38 1.81 19.98
C ASN A 110 -0.03 2.14 19.41
N ALA A 111 -0.06 2.67 18.17
CA ALA A 111 -1.26 3.30 17.62
C ALA A 111 -2.33 2.29 17.17
N VAL A 112 -1.94 1.06 16.79
CA VAL A 112 -2.86 0.03 16.30
C VAL A 112 -3.24 -0.91 17.45
N PRO A 113 -4.51 -0.94 17.87
CA PRO A 113 -4.97 -1.81 18.95
C PRO A 113 -4.69 -3.29 18.66
N GLY A 114 -4.00 -3.96 19.58
CA GLY A 114 -3.60 -5.36 19.43
C GLY A 114 -2.35 -5.59 18.57
N GLY A 115 -1.79 -4.54 17.95
CA GLY A 115 -0.59 -4.63 17.12
C GLY A 115 -0.86 -4.94 15.65
N MET A 116 0.21 -4.98 14.86
CA MET A 116 0.18 -5.31 13.43
C MET A 116 1.45 -6.06 13.01
N LYS A 117 1.36 -6.84 11.94
CA LYS A 117 2.47 -7.59 11.34
C LYS A 117 2.67 -7.18 9.89
N ILE A 118 3.91 -7.21 9.45
CA ILE A 118 4.27 -7.19 8.03
C ILE A 118 4.06 -8.60 7.50
N VAL A 119 3.24 -8.75 6.47
CA VAL A 119 2.78 -10.06 5.98
C VAL A 119 3.12 -10.34 4.51
N ALA A 120 3.57 -9.32 3.76
CA ALA A 120 4.05 -9.47 2.38
C ALA A 120 4.89 -8.27 1.94
N ASP A 121 5.90 -8.52 1.09
CA ASP A 121 6.61 -7.46 0.38
C ASP A 121 5.76 -6.84 -0.73
N ASN A 122 6.00 -5.56 -1.02
CA ASN A 122 5.43 -4.89 -2.18
C ASN A 122 6.54 -4.45 -3.16
N PHE A 123 7.57 -3.77 -2.65
CA PHE A 123 8.81 -3.53 -3.40
C PHE A 123 9.95 -3.06 -2.49
N GLN A 124 11.18 -3.27 -2.98
CA GLN A 124 12.42 -2.88 -2.32
C GLN A 124 13.20 -1.89 -3.17
N ASP A 125 13.92 -0.97 -2.51
CA ASP A 125 14.84 -0.02 -3.13
C ASP A 125 16.30 -0.39 -2.85
N ALA A 126 17.21 0.27 -3.54
CA ALA A 126 18.65 0.10 -3.41
C ALA A 126 19.18 -1.31 -3.70
N ARG A 127 18.40 -2.18 -4.31
CA ARG A 127 18.85 -3.50 -4.78
C ARG A 127 19.76 -3.35 -6.00
N GLU A 128 20.90 -4.03 -5.96
CA GLU A 128 21.85 -4.02 -7.07
C GLU A 128 21.22 -4.52 -8.37
N GLY A 129 21.50 -3.82 -9.46
CA GLY A 129 20.97 -4.13 -10.79
C GLY A 129 19.49 -3.75 -11.00
N TYR A 130 18.85 -3.04 -10.06
CA TYR A 130 17.48 -2.54 -10.18
C TYR A 130 17.41 -1.03 -10.10
N ALA A 131 16.29 -0.44 -10.51
CA ALA A 131 16.03 0.98 -10.34
C ALA A 131 15.95 1.35 -8.85
N SER A 132 16.24 2.62 -8.58
CA SER A 132 16.12 3.22 -7.26
C SER A 132 15.27 4.50 -7.36
N GLN A 133 14.74 4.98 -6.25
CA GLN A 133 14.00 6.24 -6.20
C GLN A 133 14.95 7.40 -6.50
N VAL A 134 14.51 8.33 -7.36
CA VAL A 134 15.39 9.37 -7.90
C VAL A 134 14.85 10.75 -7.58
N PHE A 135 15.76 11.64 -7.16
CA PHE A 135 15.51 13.08 -7.00
C PHE A 135 16.03 13.84 -8.22
N TYR A 136 15.16 14.68 -8.77
CA TYR A 136 15.37 15.38 -10.03
C TYR A 136 15.41 16.90 -9.84
N VAL A 137 16.16 17.54 -10.72
CA VAL A 137 16.22 19.00 -10.92
C VAL A 137 16.06 19.30 -12.41
N LEU A 138 15.93 20.57 -12.79
CA LEU A 138 16.03 20.99 -14.19
C LEU A 138 17.44 20.70 -14.74
N ASP A 139 17.55 20.37 -16.01
CA ASP A 139 18.84 20.09 -16.67
C ASP A 139 19.82 21.25 -16.56
N ASP A 140 19.30 22.51 -16.68
CA ASP A 140 20.06 23.75 -16.58
C ASP A 140 20.33 24.21 -15.13
N SER A 141 19.84 23.47 -14.12
CA SER A 141 20.03 23.81 -12.70
C SER A 141 21.52 23.81 -12.31
N SER A 142 21.90 24.76 -11.46
CA SER A 142 23.22 24.79 -10.83
C SER A 142 23.44 23.67 -9.79
N ILE A 143 22.38 23.02 -9.30
CA ILE A 143 22.44 21.93 -8.32
C ILE A 143 23.02 20.68 -9.00
N LYS A 144 24.24 20.28 -8.65
CA LYS A 144 24.91 19.09 -9.22
C LYS A 144 25.02 17.95 -8.23
N THR A 145 25.08 18.27 -6.94
CA THR A 145 25.30 17.35 -5.83
C THR A 145 24.32 17.62 -4.70
N ILE A 146 24.24 16.72 -3.70
CA ILE A 146 23.39 16.92 -2.52
C ILE A 146 23.76 18.19 -1.72
N PRO A 147 25.04 18.53 -1.48
CA PRO A 147 25.43 19.78 -0.82
C PRO A 147 24.87 21.05 -1.49
N ASP A 148 24.67 21.06 -2.81
CA ASP A 148 24.12 22.22 -3.55
C ASP A 148 22.63 22.46 -3.25
N LEU A 149 21.98 21.53 -2.53
CA LEU A 149 20.60 21.68 -2.07
C LEU A 149 20.46 22.65 -0.90
N LYS A 150 21.57 23.17 -0.33
CA LYS A 150 21.49 24.17 0.75
C LYS A 150 20.72 25.40 0.31
N GLY A 151 19.74 25.81 1.14
CA GLY A 151 18.84 26.95 0.85
C GLY A 151 17.75 26.65 -0.20
N LYS A 152 17.63 25.41 -0.69
CA LYS A 152 16.69 25.03 -1.75
C LYS A 152 15.37 24.49 -1.22
N THR A 153 14.34 24.57 -2.07
CA THR A 153 13.03 23.98 -1.82
C THR A 153 12.95 22.61 -2.48
N ILE A 154 12.63 21.56 -1.71
CA ILE A 154 12.62 20.18 -2.18
C ILE A 154 11.24 19.58 -1.95
N ALA A 155 10.67 18.98 -3.00
CA ALA A 155 9.35 18.33 -2.93
C ALA A 155 9.44 16.84 -2.60
N VAL A 156 8.60 16.41 -1.63
CA VAL A 156 8.26 15.01 -1.36
C VAL A 156 6.74 14.86 -1.44
N ASN A 157 6.20 13.63 -1.54
CA ASN A 157 4.74 13.45 -1.64
C ASN A 157 4.00 13.75 -0.33
N ALA A 158 4.57 13.36 0.79
CA ALA A 158 4.05 13.61 2.14
C ALA A 158 5.15 13.38 3.19
N PHE A 159 5.06 14.09 4.31
CA PHE A 159 5.97 13.85 5.45
C PHE A 159 5.73 12.49 6.09
N GLY A 160 6.79 11.88 6.63
CA GLY A 160 6.73 10.56 7.25
C GLY A 160 6.59 9.40 6.26
N THR A 161 6.81 9.63 4.96
CA THR A 161 6.89 8.59 3.93
C THR A 161 8.31 8.09 3.73
N ALA A 162 8.48 7.01 2.95
CA ALA A 162 9.81 6.47 2.62
C ALA A 162 10.69 7.50 1.92
N VAL A 163 10.14 8.29 1.00
CA VAL A 163 10.92 9.31 0.27
C VAL A 163 11.31 10.51 1.15
N ASP A 164 10.49 10.87 2.14
CA ASP A 164 10.85 11.88 3.13
C ASP A 164 12.03 11.40 4.01
N LEU A 165 11.98 10.15 4.50
CA LEU A 165 13.10 9.55 5.21
C LEU A 165 14.37 9.53 4.36
N LEU A 166 14.24 9.05 3.11
CA LEU A 166 15.35 8.97 2.18
C LEU A 166 16.03 10.32 1.96
N LEU A 167 15.25 11.37 1.74
CA LEU A 167 15.75 12.74 1.60
C LEU A 167 16.50 13.19 2.85
N ARG A 168 15.94 12.98 4.04
CA ARG A 168 16.56 13.38 5.32
C ARG A 168 17.89 12.68 5.54
N VAL A 169 17.94 11.37 5.31
CA VAL A 169 19.17 10.58 5.41
C VAL A 169 20.23 11.08 4.40
N ALA A 170 19.82 11.31 3.14
CA ALA A 170 20.71 11.82 2.11
C ALA A 170 21.31 13.18 2.48
N LEU A 171 20.49 14.11 2.94
CA LEU A 171 20.92 15.44 3.37
C LEU A 171 21.94 15.36 4.52
N LYS A 172 21.62 14.63 5.60
CA LYS A 172 22.51 14.51 6.77
C LYS A 172 23.82 13.83 6.45
N LYS A 173 23.82 12.76 5.68
CA LYS A 173 25.05 12.10 5.20
C LYS A 173 25.97 13.04 4.43
N ASN A 174 25.41 14.11 3.86
CA ASN A 174 26.15 15.14 3.11
C ASN A 174 26.31 16.46 3.89
N GLY A 175 26.15 16.44 5.22
CA GLY A 175 26.43 17.58 6.10
C GLY A 175 25.33 18.66 6.13
N LEU A 176 24.15 18.38 5.63
CA LEU A 176 23.00 19.30 5.66
C LEU A 176 21.98 18.90 6.73
N ASP A 177 21.51 19.87 7.50
CA ASP A 177 20.39 19.68 8.43
C ASP A 177 19.06 19.82 7.66
N PRO A 178 18.24 18.74 7.56
CA PRO A 178 16.99 18.79 6.83
C PRO A 178 15.92 19.72 7.40
N ARG A 179 16.13 20.26 8.62
CA ARG A 179 15.22 21.20 9.28
C ARG A 179 15.63 22.67 9.11
N ARG A 180 16.91 22.94 8.83
CA ARG A 180 17.48 24.30 8.81
C ARG A 180 18.07 24.69 7.47
N ASP A 181 18.69 23.72 6.78
CA ASP A 181 19.48 24.01 5.58
C ASP A 181 18.67 23.90 4.29
N VAL A 182 17.46 23.33 4.31
CA VAL A 182 16.56 23.18 3.17
C VAL A 182 15.11 23.43 3.56
N ARG A 183 14.27 23.72 2.57
CA ARG A 183 12.82 23.77 2.74
C ARG A 183 12.17 22.53 2.09
N ILE A 184 11.66 21.61 2.90
CA ILE A 184 10.92 20.45 2.38
C ILE A 184 9.43 20.81 2.30
N VAL A 185 8.78 20.49 1.17
CA VAL A 185 7.35 20.77 0.92
C VAL A 185 6.64 19.52 0.42
N GLU A 186 5.34 19.42 0.71
CA GLU A 186 4.50 18.32 0.24
C GLU A 186 3.83 18.67 -1.08
N ILE A 187 4.08 17.85 -2.10
CA ILE A 187 3.43 17.95 -3.42
C ILE A 187 3.17 16.51 -3.89
N SER A 188 1.94 16.20 -4.32
CA SER A 188 1.61 14.87 -4.82
C SER A 188 2.51 14.44 -5.99
N PHE A 189 2.90 13.17 -6.05
CA PHE A 189 3.83 12.66 -7.07
C PHE A 189 3.50 13.09 -8.51
N PRO A 190 2.23 13.03 -8.99
CA PRO A 190 1.91 13.47 -10.35
C PRO A 190 2.22 14.96 -10.63
N SER A 191 2.29 15.79 -9.60
CA SER A 191 2.47 17.23 -9.71
C SER A 191 3.92 17.69 -9.51
N ILE A 192 4.82 16.83 -9.03
CA ILE A 192 6.21 17.21 -8.72
C ILE A 192 6.96 17.59 -10.00
N GLY A 193 6.81 16.83 -11.09
CA GLY A 193 7.48 17.14 -12.36
C GLY A 193 7.11 18.53 -12.88
N ALA A 194 5.83 18.90 -12.87
CA ALA A 194 5.37 20.23 -13.23
C ALA A 194 5.93 21.31 -12.28
N ALA A 195 5.93 21.03 -10.97
CA ALA A 195 6.45 21.98 -9.97
C ALA A 195 7.94 22.29 -10.16
N ILE A 196 8.76 21.30 -10.57
CA ILE A 196 10.16 21.52 -10.92
C ILE A 196 10.27 22.39 -12.18
N ARG A 197 9.52 22.07 -13.24
CA ARG A 197 9.55 22.82 -14.53
C ARG A 197 9.10 24.26 -14.37
N GLU A 198 8.12 24.50 -13.53
CA GLU A 198 7.60 25.84 -13.21
C GLU A 198 8.46 26.58 -12.17
N LYS A 199 9.57 25.98 -11.73
CA LYS A 199 10.49 26.54 -10.71
C LYS A 199 9.79 26.87 -9.38
N ARG A 200 8.67 26.19 -9.07
CA ARG A 200 8.02 26.27 -7.75
C ARG A 200 8.79 25.53 -6.67
N VAL A 201 9.57 24.53 -7.09
CA VAL A 201 10.57 23.83 -6.26
C VAL A 201 11.85 23.66 -7.05
N ASP A 202 12.98 23.60 -6.36
CA ASP A 202 14.30 23.43 -6.99
C ASP A 202 14.61 21.96 -7.29
N CYS A 203 14.10 21.04 -6.45
CA CYS A 203 14.32 19.61 -6.55
C CYS A 203 13.07 18.85 -6.13
N GLY A 204 12.90 17.61 -6.61
CA GLY A 204 11.78 16.77 -6.17
C GLY A 204 11.99 15.31 -6.51
N VAL A 205 11.38 14.43 -5.70
CA VAL A 205 11.42 12.99 -5.93
C VAL A 205 10.36 12.58 -6.94
N LEU A 206 10.77 11.80 -7.93
CA LEU A 206 9.88 11.23 -8.94
C LEU A 206 10.10 9.72 -9.01
N PRO A 207 9.39 8.95 -8.17
CA PRO A 207 9.43 7.49 -8.27
C PRO A 207 8.76 7.02 -9.56
N LEU A 208 8.98 5.77 -9.95
CA LEU A 208 8.22 5.14 -11.03
C LEU A 208 6.73 5.06 -10.68
N PRO A 209 5.81 5.28 -11.62
CA PRO A 209 6.02 5.55 -13.06
C PRO A 209 6.39 7.01 -13.41
N PHE A 210 6.23 7.95 -12.47
CA PHE A 210 6.35 9.40 -12.72
C PHE A 210 7.73 9.78 -13.27
N GLY A 211 8.80 9.22 -12.69
CA GLY A 211 10.15 9.47 -13.16
C GLY A 211 10.40 8.99 -14.59
N ALA A 212 9.81 7.86 -15.01
CA ALA A 212 9.90 7.39 -16.39
C ALA A 212 9.18 8.35 -17.36
N THR A 213 7.96 8.76 -17.01
CA THR A 213 7.17 9.72 -17.80
C THR A 213 7.89 11.06 -17.94
N GLU A 214 8.46 11.59 -16.88
CA GLU A 214 9.17 12.87 -16.91
C GLU A 214 10.51 12.78 -17.67
N ARG A 215 11.23 11.66 -17.57
CA ARG A 215 12.43 11.42 -18.41
C ARG A 215 12.10 11.40 -19.90
N ALA A 216 10.97 10.78 -20.28
CA ALA A 216 10.54 10.75 -21.68
C ALA A 216 10.26 12.14 -22.24
N LYS A 217 9.85 13.11 -21.40
CA LYS A 217 9.67 14.53 -21.78
C LYS A 217 10.99 15.30 -21.91
N GLY A 218 12.10 14.78 -21.34
CA GLY A 218 13.38 15.50 -21.25
C GLY A 218 13.35 16.71 -20.31
N GLY A 219 14.47 17.42 -20.21
CA GLY A 219 14.60 18.67 -19.44
C GLY A 219 14.74 18.50 -17.93
N LEU A 220 14.81 17.26 -17.41
CA LEU A 220 15.11 16.93 -16.02
C LEU A 220 16.26 15.95 -15.93
N ARG A 221 17.15 16.16 -14.98
CA ARG A 221 18.25 15.22 -14.65
C ARG A 221 18.22 14.81 -13.19
N ALA A 222 18.74 13.63 -12.94
CA ALA A 222 18.93 13.11 -11.59
C ALA A 222 20.05 13.86 -10.85
N VAL A 223 19.86 14.06 -9.55
CA VAL A 223 20.91 14.55 -8.62
C VAL A 223 21.44 13.40 -7.77
N PHE A 224 20.53 12.62 -7.16
CA PHE A 224 20.88 11.46 -6.35
C PHE A 224 19.72 10.42 -6.35
N GLN A 225 20.03 9.24 -5.85
CA GLN A 225 19.12 8.11 -5.79
C GLN A 225 19.03 7.52 -4.39
N GLY A 226 18.02 6.71 -4.13
CA GLY A 226 17.81 6.03 -2.86
C GLY A 226 19.01 5.19 -2.41
N LYS A 227 19.64 4.49 -3.34
CA LYS A 227 20.86 3.69 -3.09
C LYS A 227 22.06 4.49 -2.59
N ASP A 228 22.08 5.81 -2.83
CA ASP A 228 23.15 6.69 -2.35
C ASP A 228 22.95 7.02 -0.85
N ALA A 229 21.75 6.83 -0.33
CA ALA A 229 21.38 7.15 1.05
C ALA A 229 21.25 5.91 1.95
N LEU A 230 20.64 4.82 1.47
CA LEU A 230 20.35 3.62 2.25
C LEU A 230 20.85 2.35 1.55
N PRO A 231 21.24 1.31 2.30
CA PRO A 231 21.47 -0.04 1.77
C PRO A 231 20.13 -0.62 1.25
N PRO A 232 20.11 -1.79 0.59
CA PRO A 232 18.88 -2.45 0.16
C PRO A 232 17.85 -2.59 1.28
N TYR A 233 16.62 -2.12 1.04
CA TYR A 233 15.56 -2.09 2.06
C TYR A 233 14.18 -2.21 1.46
N ALA A 234 13.23 -2.71 2.26
CA ALA A 234 11.80 -2.69 1.95
C ALA A 234 11.25 -1.27 2.05
N VAL A 235 10.65 -0.79 0.98
CA VAL A 235 10.09 0.58 0.90
C VAL A 235 8.64 0.58 1.33
N ILE A 236 7.86 -0.28 0.69
CA ILE A 236 6.44 -0.49 0.92
C ILE A 236 6.22 -1.99 1.10
N PHE A 237 5.40 -2.35 2.05
CA PHE A 237 4.98 -3.71 2.34
C PHE A 237 3.52 -3.75 2.78
N GLN A 238 2.92 -4.93 2.73
CA GLN A 238 1.59 -5.12 3.27
C GLN A 238 1.67 -5.43 4.76
N VAL A 239 0.82 -4.77 5.52
CA VAL A 239 0.60 -5.05 6.94
C VAL A 239 -0.83 -5.50 7.17
N ALA A 240 -1.00 -6.31 8.21
CA ALA A 240 -2.31 -6.70 8.72
C ALA A 240 -2.37 -6.48 10.24
N THR A 241 -3.54 -6.12 10.77
CA THR A 241 -3.74 -6.05 12.22
C THR A 241 -3.68 -7.45 12.81
N GLU A 242 -3.02 -7.61 13.97
CA GLU A 242 -2.96 -8.91 14.65
C GLU A 242 -4.34 -9.44 15.03
N ASN A 243 -5.27 -8.53 15.35
CA ASN A 243 -6.65 -8.92 15.66
C ASN A 243 -7.33 -9.59 14.46
N PHE A 244 -7.14 -9.05 13.25
CA PHE A 244 -7.67 -9.66 12.03
C PHE A 244 -7.00 -10.98 11.71
N LEU A 245 -5.67 -11.06 11.81
CA LEU A 245 -4.92 -12.29 11.56
C LEU A 245 -5.35 -13.44 12.49
N LYS A 246 -5.68 -13.14 13.75
CA LYS A 246 -6.19 -14.12 14.73
C LYS A 246 -7.65 -14.49 14.47
N ALA A 247 -8.50 -13.52 14.13
CA ALA A 247 -9.93 -13.74 13.95
C ALA A 247 -10.27 -14.38 12.59
N GLN A 248 -9.54 -14.03 11.52
CA GLN A 248 -9.82 -14.45 10.15
C GLN A 248 -8.57 -14.91 9.38
N PRO A 249 -7.81 -15.88 9.92
CA PRO A 249 -6.56 -16.33 9.27
C PRO A 249 -6.78 -16.90 7.87
N ALA A 250 -7.92 -17.54 7.63
CA ALA A 250 -8.27 -18.10 6.32
C ALA A 250 -8.45 -17.00 5.25
N VAL A 251 -9.08 -15.88 5.62
CA VAL A 251 -9.27 -14.72 4.73
C VAL A 251 -7.92 -14.07 4.41
N ALA A 252 -7.06 -13.88 5.42
CA ALA A 252 -5.71 -13.36 5.22
C ALA A 252 -4.90 -14.24 4.26
N LYS A 253 -4.91 -15.56 4.46
CA LYS A 253 -4.23 -16.51 3.56
C LYS A 253 -4.82 -16.51 2.15
N ALA A 254 -6.14 -16.41 2.01
CA ALA A 254 -6.80 -16.36 0.72
C ALA A 254 -6.38 -15.10 -0.08
N TRP A 255 -6.38 -13.93 0.56
CA TRP A 255 -5.91 -12.69 -0.06
C TRP A 255 -4.43 -12.78 -0.46
N LEU A 256 -3.55 -13.20 0.45
CA LEU A 256 -2.12 -13.28 0.17
C LEU A 256 -1.78 -14.32 -0.89
N ALA A 257 -2.54 -15.42 -0.95
CA ALA A 257 -2.39 -16.40 -2.04
C ALA A 257 -2.79 -15.82 -3.41
N ASP A 258 -3.87 -15.03 -3.47
CA ASP A 258 -4.26 -14.33 -4.69
C ASP A 258 -3.28 -13.21 -5.04
N TYR A 259 -2.74 -12.49 -4.04
CA TYR A 259 -1.71 -11.48 -4.27
C TYR A 259 -0.45 -12.09 -4.91
N VAL A 260 0.07 -13.19 -4.35
CA VAL A 260 1.24 -13.90 -4.92
C VAL A 260 0.92 -14.45 -6.33
N ALA A 261 -0.27 -15.05 -6.51
CA ALA A 261 -0.68 -15.54 -7.84
C ALA A 261 -0.76 -14.39 -8.86
N GLY A 262 -1.25 -13.23 -8.45
CA GLY A 262 -1.26 -12.03 -9.27
C GLY A 262 0.12 -11.50 -9.61
N LEU A 263 1.07 -11.49 -8.66
CA LEU A 263 2.48 -11.15 -8.92
C LEU A 263 3.09 -12.09 -9.96
N GLN A 264 2.93 -13.41 -9.76
CA GLN A 264 3.46 -14.42 -10.68
C GLN A 264 2.83 -14.29 -12.07
N TRP A 265 1.53 -14.00 -12.15
CA TRP A 265 0.84 -13.72 -13.41
C TRP A 265 1.41 -12.48 -14.11
N LEU A 266 1.69 -11.40 -13.38
CA LEU A 266 2.28 -10.18 -13.93
C LEU A 266 3.70 -10.39 -14.45
N TYR A 267 4.50 -11.29 -13.83
CA TYR A 267 5.84 -11.61 -14.25
C TYR A 267 5.90 -12.62 -15.43
N ALA A 268 4.82 -13.35 -15.70
CA ALA A 268 4.80 -14.34 -16.77
C ALA A 268 4.88 -13.67 -18.15
N LEU A 269 5.83 -14.11 -18.98
CA LEU A 269 6.12 -13.49 -20.28
C LEU A 269 4.92 -13.50 -21.23
N GLU A 270 4.11 -14.56 -21.19
CA GLU A 270 2.88 -14.68 -21.96
C GLU A 270 1.85 -13.61 -21.61
N ASN A 271 1.90 -13.05 -20.41
CA ASN A 271 0.99 -12.02 -19.93
C ASN A 271 1.54 -10.60 -20.13
N ARG A 272 2.78 -10.44 -20.61
CA ARG A 272 3.51 -9.17 -20.69
C ARG A 272 2.67 -8.02 -21.27
N LYS A 273 2.06 -8.26 -22.43
CA LYS A 273 1.26 -7.25 -23.12
C LYS A 273 0.10 -6.74 -22.24
N LYS A 274 -0.61 -7.66 -21.59
CA LYS A 274 -1.74 -7.31 -20.72
C LYS A 274 -1.28 -6.67 -19.40
N ALA A 275 -0.18 -7.13 -18.84
CA ALA A 275 0.40 -6.55 -17.64
C ALA A 275 0.82 -5.07 -17.87
N VAL A 276 1.46 -4.79 -19.00
CA VAL A 276 1.81 -3.41 -19.41
C VAL A 276 0.55 -2.56 -19.64
N GLU A 277 -0.48 -3.09 -20.31
CA GLU A 277 -1.75 -2.39 -20.51
C GLU A 277 -2.42 -2.00 -19.19
N LEU A 278 -2.48 -2.92 -18.22
CA LEU A 278 -3.06 -2.64 -16.90
C LEU A 278 -2.27 -1.57 -16.16
N ALA A 279 -0.93 -1.69 -16.14
CA ALA A 279 -0.06 -0.71 -15.51
C ALA A 279 -0.14 0.68 -16.18
N ALA A 280 -0.22 0.72 -17.52
CA ALA A 280 -0.38 1.93 -18.30
C ALA A 280 -1.72 2.63 -18.02
N THR A 281 -2.81 1.87 -17.96
CA THR A 281 -4.15 2.36 -17.61
C THR A 281 -4.14 2.99 -16.21
N LEU A 282 -3.56 2.29 -15.24
CA LEU A 282 -3.51 2.74 -13.85
C LEU A 282 -2.64 3.99 -13.67
N SER A 283 -1.47 4.02 -14.31
CA SER A 283 -0.52 5.14 -14.21
C SER A 283 -0.84 6.31 -15.13
N LYS A 284 -1.80 6.14 -16.06
CA LYS A 284 -2.12 7.10 -17.13
C LYS A 284 -0.87 7.47 -17.96
N SER A 285 0.02 6.51 -18.14
CA SER A 285 1.27 6.68 -18.91
C SER A 285 1.16 5.94 -20.25
N PRO A 286 1.86 6.40 -21.30
CA PRO A 286 1.92 5.68 -22.56
C PRO A 286 2.43 4.26 -22.37
N PRO A 287 1.82 3.24 -23.02
CA PRO A 287 2.22 1.84 -22.84
C PRO A 287 3.71 1.57 -23.12
N GLU A 288 4.28 2.24 -24.12
CA GLU A 288 5.71 2.15 -24.47
C GLU A 288 6.63 2.66 -23.35
N VAL A 289 6.22 3.70 -22.62
CA VAL A 289 6.96 4.19 -21.46
C VAL A 289 6.90 3.15 -20.33
N VAL A 290 5.72 2.58 -20.07
CA VAL A 290 5.55 1.53 -19.05
C VAL A 290 6.34 0.29 -19.41
N ASP A 291 6.30 -0.15 -20.67
CA ASP A 291 7.01 -1.35 -21.14
C ASP A 291 8.54 -1.22 -21.02
N SER A 292 9.07 0.00 -21.06
CA SER A 292 10.51 0.26 -20.94
C SER A 292 11.09 -0.08 -19.55
N TYR A 293 10.26 -0.12 -18.51
CA TYR A 293 10.72 -0.36 -17.13
C TYR A 293 9.94 -1.45 -16.39
N PHE A 294 8.62 -1.48 -16.53
CA PHE A 294 7.72 -2.26 -15.66
C PHE A 294 8.14 -3.73 -15.54
N LEU A 295 8.38 -4.19 -14.31
CA LEU A 295 8.81 -5.56 -13.97
C LEU A 295 10.08 -6.03 -14.71
N THR A 296 10.98 -5.11 -15.05
CA THR A 296 12.32 -5.39 -15.60
C THR A 296 13.39 -4.95 -14.60
N LYS A 297 14.67 -5.02 -14.98
CA LYS A 297 15.77 -4.44 -14.20
C LYS A 297 15.73 -2.91 -14.11
N ASN A 298 14.95 -2.26 -14.99
CA ASN A 298 14.71 -0.82 -14.93
C ASN A 298 13.59 -0.44 -13.95
N ASP A 299 12.97 -1.42 -13.28
CA ASP A 299 11.99 -1.24 -12.21
C ASP A 299 12.61 -1.53 -10.84
N TYR A 300 11.87 -1.25 -9.77
CA TYR A 300 12.22 -1.67 -8.42
C TYR A 300 12.23 -3.19 -8.29
N PHE A 301 13.05 -3.69 -7.38
CA PHE A 301 12.99 -5.11 -7.06
C PHE A 301 11.68 -5.45 -6.36
N ARG A 302 11.03 -6.50 -6.83
CA ARG A 302 9.88 -7.14 -6.18
C ARG A 302 10.09 -8.63 -6.15
N ASP A 303 9.95 -9.22 -4.97
CA ASP A 303 9.99 -10.68 -4.85
C ASP A 303 8.69 -11.27 -5.44
N PRO A 304 8.75 -12.19 -6.43
CA PRO A 304 7.56 -12.77 -7.05
C PRO A 304 6.74 -13.66 -6.12
N ASN A 305 7.27 -14.02 -4.94
CA ASN A 305 6.56 -14.72 -3.88
C ASN A 305 6.15 -13.78 -2.73
N ALA A 306 6.40 -12.47 -2.88
CA ALA A 306 6.15 -11.44 -1.88
C ALA A 306 6.90 -11.64 -0.56
N CYS A 307 8.04 -12.33 -0.60
CA CYS A 307 8.86 -12.63 0.57
C CYS A 307 9.65 -11.41 1.06
N LEU A 308 9.74 -11.27 2.37
CA LEU A 308 10.48 -10.21 3.04
C LEU A 308 11.06 -10.74 4.37
N GLY A 309 12.33 -10.49 4.61
CA GLY A 309 12.99 -10.77 5.90
C GLY A 309 13.15 -9.52 6.76
N ALA A 310 13.45 -9.74 8.03
CA ALA A 310 13.72 -8.64 8.96
C ALA A 310 14.96 -7.82 8.57
N GLU A 311 15.91 -8.43 7.86
CA GLU A 311 17.14 -7.80 7.38
C GLU A 311 16.89 -6.71 6.33
N GLN A 312 15.78 -6.75 5.59
CA GLN A 312 15.38 -5.66 4.69
C GLN A 312 14.56 -4.58 5.39
N VAL A 313 14.08 -4.84 6.61
CA VAL A 313 13.27 -3.89 7.40
C VAL A 313 14.14 -3.11 8.39
N GLN A 314 15.18 -3.75 8.95
CA GLN A 314 15.99 -3.19 10.05
C GLN A 314 16.81 -1.95 9.66
N PRO A 315 17.52 -1.89 8.50
CA PRO A 315 18.40 -0.77 8.20
C PRO A 315 17.74 0.62 8.22
N PRO A 316 16.57 0.82 7.59
CA PRO A 316 15.91 2.13 7.68
C PRO A 316 15.30 2.40 9.07
N LEU A 317 14.95 1.40 9.88
CA LEU A 317 14.58 1.62 11.30
C LEU A 317 15.75 2.19 12.09
N ASP A 318 16.95 1.63 11.92
CA ASP A 318 18.18 2.13 12.55
C ASP A 318 18.53 3.53 12.05
N ALA A 319 18.33 3.81 10.75
CA ALA A 319 18.48 5.15 10.18
C ALA A 319 17.50 6.16 10.81
N MET A 320 16.25 5.77 11.05
CA MET A 320 15.27 6.65 11.71
C MET A 320 15.69 7.03 13.13
N VAL A 321 16.32 6.13 13.88
CA VAL A 321 16.88 6.45 15.20
C VAL A 321 18.05 7.42 15.06
N ALA A 322 18.98 7.15 14.14
CA ALA A 322 20.13 8.02 13.87
C ALA A 322 19.70 9.44 13.43
N GLU A 323 18.57 9.53 12.73
CA GLU A 323 17.98 10.79 12.28
C GLU A 323 17.15 11.51 13.36
N GLY A 324 16.96 10.89 14.54
CA GLY A 324 16.10 11.42 15.60
C GLY A 324 14.61 11.44 15.22
N LEU A 325 14.21 10.59 14.28
CA LEU A 325 12.79 10.38 13.90
C LEU A 325 12.12 9.33 14.80
N LEU A 326 12.90 8.47 15.41
CA LEU A 326 12.50 7.56 16.48
C LEU A 326 13.32 7.82 17.73
N SER A 327 12.68 7.78 18.89
CA SER A 327 13.33 7.96 20.19
C SER A 327 14.04 6.72 20.72
N ALA A 328 13.68 5.54 20.20
CA ALA A 328 14.24 4.26 20.58
C ALA A 328 14.31 3.30 19.39
N ARG A 329 15.24 2.35 19.48
CA ARG A 329 15.39 1.30 18.47
C ARG A 329 14.20 0.34 18.50
N ILE A 330 13.70 0.01 17.31
CA ILE A 330 12.68 -1.03 17.10
C ILE A 330 13.41 -2.23 16.48
N ASP A 331 13.27 -3.42 17.08
CA ASP A 331 13.68 -4.68 16.46
C ASP A 331 12.61 -5.09 15.44
N ALA A 332 13.01 -5.28 14.18
CA ALA A 332 12.10 -5.65 13.10
C ALA A 332 11.56 -7.08 13.23
N LYS A 333 12.34 -8.00 13.83
CA LYS A 333 12.08 -9.44 13.80
C LYS A 333 10.70 -9.84 14.34
N PRO A 334 10.20 -9.32 15.47
CA PRO A 334 8.87 -9.67 15.97
C PRO A 334 7.72 -9.22 15.08
N TYR A 335 7.96 -8.29 14.15
CA TYR A 335 6.91 -7.71 13.31
C TYR A 335 6.80 -8.33 11.93
N VAL A 336 7.77 -9.15 11.50
CA VAL A 336 7.76 -9.81 10.19
C VAL A 336 7.16 -11.21 10.34
N ASP A 337 6.03 -11.47 9.69
CA ASP A 337 5.32 -12.76 9.72
C ASP A 337 4.89 -13.17 8.31
N MET A 338 5.74 -13.94 7.64
CA MET A 338 5.48 -14.46 6.29
C MET A 338 4.70 -15.80 6.30
N SER A 339 4.24 -16.29 7.45
CA SER A 339 3.56 -17.60 7.58
C SER A 339 2.18 -17.63 6.91
N PHE A 340 1.63 -16.47 6.55
CA PHE A 340 0.39 -16.34 5.81
C PHE A 340 0.56 -16.45 4.29
N LEU A 341 1.78 -16.39 3.76
CA LEU A 341 2.06 -16.57 2.35
C LEU A 341 1.84 -18.03 1.91
N PRO A 342 1.50 -18.28 0.63
CA PRO A 342 1.19 -19.64 0.15
C PRO A 342 2.39 -20.59 0.13
N ARG A 343 3.61 -20.06 0.18
CA ARG A 343 4.86 -20.85 0.25
C ARG A 343 5.76 -20.25 1.32
N PRO A 344 6.54 -21.09 2.01
CA PRO A 344 7.58 -20.61 2.92
C PRO A 344 8.57 -19.73 2.16
N CYS A 345 8.99 -18.63 2.76
CA CYS A 345 10.13 -17.86 2.26
C CYS A 345 11.41 -18.62 2.61
N SER A 346 12.30 -18.76 1.64
CA SER A 346 13.66 -19.24 1.90
C SER A 346 14.36 -18.23 2.80
N ALA A 347 15.01 -18.75 3.84
CA ALA A 347 15.82 -17.97 4.76
C ALA A 347 17.04 -17.34 4.04
#